data_4f6a078ed640d990f815bf65e6b39e11
#
_entry.id   4f6a078ed640d990f815bf65e6b39e11
#
_cell.length_a   1.000
_cell.length_b   1.000
_cell.length_c   1.000
_cell.angle_alpha   90.00
_cell.angle_beta   90.00
_cell.angle_gamma   90.00
#
_symmetry.space_group_name_H-M   'P 1'
#
loop_
_entity.id
_entity.type
_entity.pdbx_description
1 polymer ?
#
loop_
_entity_poly.entity_id
_entity_poly.type
_entity_poly.pdbx_seq_one_letter_code
_entity_poly.pdbx_strand_id
1 'polypeptide(L)'
;VDSDGRVDELVPVMMRHGVNAYLPFEVQAGSDIEEFRRLYPRLGIIGGLDKNALADEAPPAAMHRELDRAARLLEHGGYIPGCDHLIPPNVPWKKWCDFLGQLRRLTGA
;
A
#
# COMPACT_ATOMS: atom_id res chain seq x y z
N VAL A 1 -2.29 9.33 10.53
CA VAL A 1 -3.72 9.52 10.24
C VAL A 1 -4.22 8.37 9.40
N ASP A 2 -5.37 7.85 9.78
CA ASP A 2 -6.12 6.83 9.04
C ASP A 2 -7.32 7.51 8.38
N SER A 3 -7.38 7.47 7.04
CA SER A 3 -8.50 8.06 6.30
C SER A 3 -8.72 7.31 4.99
N ASP A 4 -9.94 6.89 4.78
CA ASP A 4 -10.37 6.21 3.57
C ASP A 4 -10.58 7.19 2.40
N GLY A 5 -10.75 6.63 1.21
CA GLY A 5 -11.06 7.37 0.00
C GLY A 5 -9.87 8.07 -0.63
N ARG A 6 -10.16 9.05 -1.47
CA ARG A 6 -9.13 9.83 -2.16
C ARG A 6 -8.58 10.93 -1.26
N VAL A 7 -7.27 10.96 -1.08
CA VAL A 7 -6.63 11.82 -0.07
C VAL A 7 -5.61 12.81 -0.64
N ASP A 8 -5.59 13.00 -1.97
CA ASP A 8 -4.61 13.87 -2.64
C ASP A 8 -4.61 15.30 -2.09
N GLU A 9 -5.79 15.86 -1.83
CA GLU A 9 -5.91 17.22 -1.30
C GLU A 9 -5.73 17.28 0.22
N LEU A 10 -6.04 16.18 0.91
CA LEU A 10 -6.00 16.12 2.36
C LEU A 10 -4.58 15.96 2.90
N VAL A 11 -3.76 15.14 2.28
CA VAL A 11 -2.39 14.84 2.73
C VAL A 11 -1.55 16.11 2.94
N PRO A 12 -1.45 17.05 1.97
CA PRO A 12 -0.65 18.25 2.18
C PRO A 12 -1.19 19.15 3.30
N VAL A 13 -2.51 19.20 3.49
CA VAL A 13 -3.11 19.96 4.60
C VAL A 13 -2.70 19.35 5.94
N MET A 14 -2.84 18.04 6.07
CA MET A 14 -2.46 17.32 7.29
C MET A 14 -0.97 17.45 7.61
N MET A 15 -0.11 17.36 6.59
CA MET A 15 1.33 17.53 6.77
C MET A 15 1.70 18.91 7.32
N ARG A 16 1.03 19.96 6.86
CA ARG A 16 1.24 21.32 7.39
C ARG A 16 0.85 21.45 8.86
N HIS A 17 0.00 20.56 9.35
CA HIS A 17 -0.44 20.52 10.75
C HIS A 17 0.28 19.43 11.59
N GLY A 18 1.41 18.94 11.12
CA GLY A 18 2.27 18.04 11.88
C GLY A 18 2.01 16.53 11.70
N VAL A 19 1.10 16.15 10.82
CA VAL A 19 0.92 14.74 10.46
C VAL A 19 2.10 14.29 9.61
N ASN A 20 2.76 13.18 10.00
CA ASN A 20 3.95 12.68 9.35
C ASN A 20 3.78 11.28 8.75
N ALA A 21 2.66 10.61 8.97
CA ALA A 21 2.37 9.30 8.40
C ALA A 21 0.87 9.16 8.09
N TYR A 22 0.55 8.42 7.05
CA TYR A 22 -0.80 8.30 6.55
C TYR A 22 -1.11 6.87 6.10
N LEU A 23 -2.36 6.43 6.28
CA LEU A 23 -2.87 5.13 5.81
C LEU A 23 -4.37 5.25 5.46
N PRO A 24 -4.96 4.33 4.69
CA PRO A 24 -4.34 3.18 4.03
C PRO A 24 -4.00 3.39 2.54
N PHE A 25 -4.31 4.55 1.96
CA PHE A 25 -4.11 4.88 0.53
C PHE A 25 -4.90 3.94 -0.40
N GLU A 26 -6.21 4.06 -0.40
CA GLU A 26 -7.07 3.19 -1.19
C GLU A 26 -6.84 3.33 -2.70
N VAL A 27 -6.41 2.24 -3.34
CA VAL A 27 -6.13 2.18 -4.78
C VAL A 27 -7.40 2.41 -5.60
N GLN A 28 -8.53 1.85 -5.18
CA GLN A 28 -9.80 1.98 -5.87
C GLN A 28 -10.37 3.41 -5.83
N ALA A 29 -9.94 4.21 -4.87
CA ALA A 29 -10.27 5.64 -4.80
C ALA A 29 -9.33 6.51 -5.63
N GLY A 30 -8.31 5.92 -6.25
CA GLY A 30 -7.35 6.61 -7.09
C GLY A 30 -6.03 6.96 -6.42
N SER A 31 -5.77 6.45 -5.21
CA SER A 31 -4.49 6.71 -4.51
C SER A 31 -3.37 5.84 -5.08
N ASP A 32 -2.24 6.47 -5.36
CA ASP A 32 -1.01 5.81 -5.82
C ASP A 32 0.13 6.17 -4.89
N ILE A 33 0.61 5.18 -4.13
CA ILE A 33 1.67 5.41 -3.13
C ILE A 33 3.02 5.77 -3.75
N GLU A 34 3.30 5.38 -4.98
CA GLU A 34 4.53 5.81 -5.66
C GLU A 34 4.46 7.31 -5.98
N GLU A 35 3.30 7.80 -6.41
CA GLU A 35 3.08 9.22 -6.65
C GLU A 35 3.16 10.04 -5.35
N PHE A 36 2.54 9.56 -4.27
CA PHE A 36 2.66 10.20 -2.96
C PHE A 36 4.10 10.24 -2.48
N ARG A 37 4.88 9.19 -2.68
CA ARG A 37 6.30 9.18 -2.35
C ARG A 37 7.08 10.19 -3.17
N ARG A 38 6.78 10.33 -4.45
CA ARG A 38 7.43 11.30 -5.33
C ARG A 38 7.14 12.73 -4.89
N LEU A 39 5.88 13.03 -4.54
CA LEU A 39 5.45 14.36 -4.13
C LEU A 39 5.88 14.72 -2.71
N TYR A 40 5.89 13.75 -1.81
CA TYR A 40 6.13 13.96 -0.37
C TYR A 40 7.21 12.99 0.14
N PRO A 41 8.51 13.30 -0.10
CA PRO A 41 9.60 12.37 0.24
C PRO A 41 9.71 12.04 1.74
N ARG A 42 9.17 12.88 2.61
CA ARG A 42 9.23 12.71 4.07
C ARG A 42 7.98 12.04 4.66
N LEU A 43 6.94 11.84 3.86
CA LEU A 43 5.70 11.24 4.35
C LEU A 43 5.95 9.76 4.71
N GLY A 44 5.53 9.37 5.90
CA GLY A 44 5.40 7.96 6.25
C GLY A 44 4.19 7.37 5.53
N ILE A 45 4.40 6.36 4.71
CA ILE A 45 3.35 5.69 3.95
C ILE A 45 3.10 4.31 4.54
N ILE A 46 1.85 4.01 4.86
CA ILE A 46 1.45 2.71 5.42
C ILE A 46 0.33 2.14 4.55
N GLY A 47 0.52 0.93 4.03
CA GLY A 47 -0.48 0.28 3.18
C GLY A 47 -0.31 0.57 1.70
N GLY A 48 -1.40 0.77 1.00
CA GLY A 48 -1.43 1.21 -0.40
C GLY A 48 -1.20 0.16 -1.47
N LEU A 49 -1.06 -1.12 -1.08
CA LEU A 49 -1.02 -2.22 -2.05
C LEU A 49 -2.44 -2.69 -2.35
N ASP A 50 -2.74 -2.88 -3.62
CA ASP A 50 -4.10 -3.20 -4.07
C ASP A 50 -4.55 -4.59 -3.59
N LYS A 51 -5.50 -4.63 -2.66
CA LYS A 51 -6.10 -5.87 -2.17
C LYS A 51 -6.75 -6.70 -3.29
N ASN A 52 -7.24 -6.04 -4.34
CA ASN A 52 -7.88 -6.73 -5.46
C ASN A 52 -6.89 -7.52 -6.32
N ALA A 53 -5.59 -7.24 -6.21
CA ALA A 53 -4.54 -8.04 -6.82
C ALA A 53 -4.45 -9.46 -6.21
N LEU A 54 -5.06 -9.67 -5.05
CA LEU A 54 -5.09 -10.95 -4.35
C LEU A 54 -6.40 -11.72 -4.56
N ALA A 55 -7.37 -11.14 -5.28
CA ALA A 55 -8.64 -11.80 -5.55
C ALA A 55 -8.44 -13.16 -6.28
N ASP A 56 -9.37 -14.06 -6.08
CA ASP A 56 -9.27 -15.40 -6.67
C ASP A 56 -9.12 -15.36 -8.19
N GLU A 57 -9.90 -14.48 -8.84
CA GLU A 57 -9.89 -14.29 -10.29
C GLU A 57 -8.73 -13.43 -10.80
N ALA A 58 -7.96 -12.79 -9.93
CA ALA A 58 -6.84 -11.96 -10.35
C ALA A 58 -5.68 -12.82 -10.88
N PRO A 59 -5.03 -12.41 -11.99
CA PRO A 59 -3.89 -13.16 -12.51
C PRO A 59 -2.70 -13.11 -11.54
N PRO A 60 -1.82 -14.13 -11.52
CA PRO A 60 -0.63 -14.13 -10.66
C PRO A 60 0.27 -12.90 -10.83
N ALA A 61 0.33 -12.36 -12.04
CA ALA A 61 1.09 -11.14 -12.33
C ALA A 61 0.60 -9.91 -11.54
N ALA A 62 -0.67 -9.87 -11.13
CA ALA A 62 -1.21 -8.76 -10.34
C ALA A 62 -0.54 -8.69 -8.96
N MET A 63 -0.43 -9.81 -8.27
CA MET A 63 0.27 -9.88 -6.97
C MET A 63 1.74 -9.52 -7.12
N HIS A 64 2.40 -10.01 -8.16
CA HIS A 64 3.82 -9.70 -8.40
C HIS A 64 4.05 -8.21 -8.62
N ARG A 65 3.17 -7.54 -9.36
CA ARG A 65 3.27 -6.07 -9.54
C ARG A 65 3.17 -5.31 -8.22
N GLU A 66 2.30 -5.75 -7.31
CA GLU A 66 2.19 -5.12 -5.99
C GLU A 66 3.42 -5.38 -5.12
N LEU A 67 3.99 -6.57 -5.17
CA LEU A 67 5.25 -6.89 -4.48
C LEU A 67 6.43 -6.09 -5.03
N ASP A 68 6.52 -5.90 -6.34
CA ASP A 68 7.54 -5.07 -6.98
C ASP A 68 7.40 -3.60 -6.56
N ARG A 69 6.15 -3.10 -6.47
CA ARG A 69 5.86 -1.77 -5.96
C ARG A 69 6.34 -1.62 -4.51
N ALA A 70 6.03 -2.59 -3.66
CA ALA A 70 6.49 -2.61 -2.28
C ALA A 70 8.03 -2.58 -2.19
N ALA A 71 8.71 -3.36 -3.01
CA ALA A 71 10.17 -3.40 -3.04
C ALA A 71 10.77 -2.03 -3.37
N ARG A 72 10.24 -1.34 -4.38
CA ARG A 72 10.70 0.01 -4.75
C ARG A 72 10.51 1.03 -3.63
N LEU A 73 9.38 0.99 -2.94
CA LEU A 73 9.10 1.88 -1.82
C LEU A 73 9.96 1.57 -0.61
N LEU A 74 10.23 0.31 -0.35
CA LEU A 74 11.13 -0.11 0.73
C LEU A 74 12.57 0.38 0.52
N GLU A 75 13.05 0.41 -0.72
CA GLU A 75 14.37 0.96 -1.04
C GLU A 75 14.48 2.45 -0.68
N HIS A 76 13.42 3.21 -0.90
CA HIS A 76 13.38 4.62 -0.53
C HIS A 76 13.31 4.80 1.00
N GLY A 77 12.61 3.91 1.70
CA GLY A 77 12.35 4.02 3.13
C GLY A 77 11.08 4.81 3.47
N GLY A 78 10.78 4.88 4.75
CA GLY A 78 9.56 5.56 5.24
C GLY A 78 8.27 4.85 4.80
N TYR A 79 8.32 3.53 4.65
CA TYR A 79 7.21 2.74 4.16
C TYR A 79 6.97 1.49 4.99
N ILE A 80 5.73 1.28 5.39
CA ILE A 80 5.26 0.04 6.01
C ILE A 80 4.31 -0.64 5.02
N PRO A 81 4.73 -1.74 4.39
CA PRO A 81 3.93 -2.37 3.36
C PRO A 81 2.69 -3.08 3.92
N GLY A 82 1.61 -2.99 3.20
CA GLY A 82 0.33 -3.63 3.52
C GLY A 82 -0.71 -3.32 2.46
N CYS A 83 -1.84 -4.00 2.53
CA CYS A 83 -2.94 -3.71 1.62
C CYS A 83 -3.59 -2.36 1.92
N ASP A 84 -4.28 -1.84 0.92
CA ASP A 84 -4.93 -0.53 0.94
C ASP A 84 -6.25 -0.51 1.70
N HIS A 85 -6.73 -1.65 2.15
CA HIS A 85 -7.95 -1.80 2.98
C HIS A 85 -8.01 -3.21 3.58
N LEU A 86 -9.08 -3.51 4.31
CA LEU A 86 -9.36 -4.85 4.83
C LEU A 86 -9.42 -5.86 3.68
N ILE A 87 -8.96 -7.07 3.96
CA ILE A 87 -8.94 -8.14 2.96
C ILE A 87 -10.35 -8.67 2.73
N PRO A 88 -10.87 -8.58 1.49
CA PRO A 88 -12.22 -9.02 1.20
C PRO A 88 -12.33 -10.56 1.16
N PRO A 89 -13.56 -11.11 1.28
CA PRO A 89 -13.76 -12.56 1.33
C PRO A 89 -13.44 -13.30 0.03
N ASN A 90 -13.28 -12.62 -1.08
CA ASN A 90 -12.91 -13.23 -2.37
C ASN A 90 -11.39 -13.47 -2.52
N VAL A 91 -10.60 -13.19 -1.48
CA VAL A 91 -9.17 -13.52 -1.45
C VAL A 91 -8.98 -14.91 -0.84
N PRO A 92 -8.46 -15.89 -1.60
CA PRO A 92 -8.18 -17.22 -1.06
C PRO A 92 -7.13 -17.17 0.05
N TRP A 93 -7.34 -17.94 1.11
CA TRP A 93 -6.42 -18.01 2.25
C TRP A 93 -4.98 -18.36 1.83
N LYS A 94 -4.85 -19.31 0.92
CA LYS A 94 -3.53 -19.71 0.40
C LYS A 94 -2.82 -18.55 -0.28
N LYS A 95 -3.53 -17.77 -1.09
CA LYS A 95 -2.99 -16.62 -1.81
C LYS A 95 -2.56 -15.52 -0.84
N TRP A 96 -3.35 -15.30 0.20
CA TRP A 96 -3.03 -14.36 1.28
C TRP A 96 -1.75 -14.77 2.02
N CYS A 97 -1.62 -16.04 2.40
CA CYS A 97 -0.42 -16.55 3.06
C CYS A 97 0.83 -16.42 2.18
N ASP A 98 0.69 -16.68 0.89
CA ASP A 98 1.76 -16.57 -0.09
C ASP A 98 2.25 -15.11 -0.22
N PHE A 99 1.31 -14.20 -0.35
CA PHE A 99 1.58 -12.75 -0.38
C PHE A 99 2.32 -12.29 0.88
N LEU A 100 1.81 -12.64 2.06
CA LEU A 100 2.45 -12.29 3.33
C LEU A 100 3.86 -12.87 3.46
N GLY A 101 4.05 -14.11 3.02
CA GLY A 101 5.36 -14.76 3.03
C GLY A 101 6.38 -14.02 2.16
N GLN A 102 5.96 -13.60 0.98
CA GLN A 102 6.79 -12.81 0.08
C GLN A 102 7.06 -11.41 0.64
N LEU A 103 6.05 -10.76 1.19
CA LEU A 103 6.17 -9.44 1.78
C LEU A 103 7.15 -9.44 2.97
N ARG A 104 7.09 -10.46 3.82
CA ARG A 104 8.04 -10.66 4.92
C ARG A 104 9.47 -10.79 4.43
N ARG A 105 9.69 -11.53 3.35
CA ARG A 105 11.03 -11.64 2.76
C ARG A 105 11.57 -10.30 2.29
N LEU A 106 10.73 -9.48 1.69
CA LEU A 106 11.11 -8.12 1.25
C LEU A 106 11.49 -7.21 2.41
N THR A 107 10.80 -7.33 3.53
CA THR A 107 11.04 -6.48 4.71
C THR A 107 12.13 -7.02 5.63
N GLY A 108 12.59 -8.24 5.42
CA GLY A 108 13.54 -8.93 6.32
C GLY A 108 12.90 -9.42 7.61
N ALA A 109 11.59 -9.46 7.68
CA ALA A 109 10.86 -9.84 8.89
C ALA A 109 10.59 -11.36 8.99
#